data_d8ca6f9935c6e26e8957de0633ac42dc
#
_entry.id   d8ca6f9935c6e26e8957de0633ac42dc
#
_cell.length_a   1.000
_cell.length_b   1.000
_cell.length_c   1.000
_cell.angle_alpha   90.00
_cell.angle_beta   90.00
_cell.angle_gamma   90.00
#
_symmetry.space_group_name_H-M   'P 1'
#
loop_
_entity.id
_entity.type
_entity.pdbx_description
1 polymer ?
#
loop_
_entity_poly.entity_id
_entity_poly.type
_entity_poly.pdbx_seq_one_letter_code
_entity_poly.pdbx_strand_id
1 'polypeptide(L)'
;MENKNKNLAYFTLLLGIMYVISGILQTLKGAKLLPDDFISANLFPPELAGGLVLVVVGAVYLYGTLEFSKSSHEGRAYAYVGIVLSILFGAVYFLTFTADLINAWVLFAEGFEQWTPLDDFKPALYLGLLSVVVYAGWKKEFMLQD
;
A
#
# COMPACT_ATOMS: atom_id res chain seq x y z
N MET A 1 -10.92 18.30 17.78
CA MET A 1 -10.99 16.83 17.76
C MET A 1 -11.87 16.30 16.62
N GLU A 2 -13.09 16.77 16.47
CA GLU A 2 -14.02 16.26 15.43
C GLU A 2 -13.50 16.40 13.99
N ASN A 3 -12.92 17.54 13.62
CA ASN A 3 -12.37 17.74 12.28
C ASN A 3 -11.19 16.81 11.95
N LYS A 4 -10.34 16.48 12.92
CA LYS A 4 -9.19 15.59 12.69
C LYS A 4 -9.64 14.14 12.46
N ASN A 5 -10.63 13.66 13.19
CA ASN A 5 -11.21 12.34 12.98
C ASN A 5 -11.87 12.23 11.60
N LYS A 6 -12.57 13.27 11.16
CA LYS A 6 -13.13 13.33 9.80
C LYS A 6 -12.04 13.25 8.73
N ASN A 7 -10.96 14.01 8.89
CA ASN A 7 -9.84 13.97 7.94
C ASN A 7 -9.18 12.58 7.93
N LEU A 8 -8.97 11.96 9.08
CA LEU A 8 -8.44 10.60 9.14
C LEU A 8 -9.36 9.60 8.42
N ALA A 9 -10.68 9.70 8.64
CA ALA A 9 -11.66 8.85 7.95
C ALA A 9 -11.60 9.02 6.41
N TYR A 10 -11.45 10.26 5.91
CA TYR A 10 -11.28 10.51 4.48
C TYR A 10 -9.99 9.89 3.93
N PHE A 11 -8.87 10.02 4.64
CA PHE A 11 -7.61 9.39 4.23
C PHE A 11 -7.70 7.87 4.26
N THR A 12 -8.33 7.30 5.29
CA THR A 12 -8.57 5.87 5.40
C THR A 12 -9.43 5.35 4.24
N LEU A 13 -10.47 6.09 3.87
CA LEU A 13 -11.30 5.77 2.70
C LEU A 13 -10.49 5.82 1.39
N LEU A 14 -9.76 6.90 1.19
CA LEU A 14 -8.94 7.10 -0.02
C LEU A 14 -7.91 5.97 -0.17
N LEU A 15 -7.13 5.72 0.89
CA LEU A 15 -6.14 4.64 0.89
C LEU A 15 -6.80 3.28 0.67
N GLY A 16 -7.90 3.00 1.36
CA GLY A 16 -8.64 1.76 1.19
C GLY A 16 -9.05 1.50 -0.25
N ILE A 17 -9.60 2.51 -0.93
CA ILE A 17 -9.98 2.42 -2.35
C ILE A 17 -8.74 2.20 -3.22
N MET A 18 -7.66 2.96 -3.01
CA MET A 18 -6.44 2.83 -3.79
C MET A 18 -5.81 1.44 -3.63
N TYR A 19 -5.75 0.92 -2.41
CA TYR A 19 -5.24 -0.43 -2.13
C TYR A 19 -6.09 -1.52 -2.78
N VAL A 20 -7.42 -1.44 -2.69
CA VAL A 20 -8.33 -2.44 -3.29
C VAL A 20 -8.22 -2.41 -4.80
N ILE A 21 -8.27 -1.25 -5.43
CA ILE A 21 -8.16 -1.13 -6.90
C ILE A 21 -6.81 -1.67 -7.37
N SER A 22 -5.72 -1.25 -6.76
CA SER A 22 -4.38 -1.71 -7.10
C SER A 22 -4.24 -3.22 -6.92
N GLY A 23 -4.77 -3.74 -5.82
CA GLY A 23 -4.73 -5.17 -5.51
C GLY A 23 -5.53 -6.01 -6.49
N ILE A 24 -6.74 -5.57 -6.87
CA ILE A 24 -7.56 -6.25 -7.87
C ILE A 24 -6.84 -6.27 -9.23
N LEU A 25 -6.31 -5.13 -9.67
CA LEU A 25 -5.61 -5.03 -10.95
C LEU A 25 -4.38 -5.96 -10.99
N GLN A 26 -3.55 -5.95 -9.95
CA GLN A 26 -2.39 -6.85 -9.87
C GLN A 26 -2.80 -8.32 -9.82
N THR A 27 -3.84 -8.66 -9.06
CA THR A 27 -4.34 -10.03 -8.97
C THR A 27 -4.87 -10.53 -10.30
N LEU A 28 -5.68 -9.72 -11.00
CA LEU A 28 -6.23 -10.10 -12.30
C LEU A 28 -5.16 -10.26 -13.38
N LYS A 29 -4.13 -9.38 -13.38
CA LYS A 29 -2.97 -9.53 -14.26
C LYS A 29 -2.15 -10.77 -13.89
N GLY A 30 -1.87 -10.97 -12.61
CA GLY A 30 -1.13 -12.15 -12.12
C GLY A 30 -1.84 -13.47 -12.41
N ALA A 31 -3.18 -13.47 -12.43
CA ALA A 31 -4.01 -14.60 -12.86
C ALA A 31 -4.15 -14.74 -14.39
N LYS A 32 -3.53 -13.84 -15.18
CA LYS A 32 -3.65 -13.75 -16.65
C LYS A 32 -5.09 -13.56 -17.16
N LEU A 33 -5.94 -12.96 -16.33
CA LEU A 33 -7.32 -12.60 -16.70
C LEU A 33 -7.38 -11.21 -17.37
N LEU A 34 -6.36 -10.39 -17.21
CA LEU A 34 -6.16 -9.13 -17.90
C LEU A 34 -4.84 -9.17 -18.69
N PRO A 35 -4.79 -8.54 -19.88
CA PRO A 35 -3.53 -8.37 -20.61
C PRO A 35 -2.51 -7.55 -19.82
N ASP A 36 -1.21 -7.86 -19.97
CA ASP A 36 -0.14 -7.15 -19.26
C ASP A 36 -0.03 -5.68 -19.68
N ASP A 37 -0.41 -5.35 -20.90
CA ASP A 37 -0.47 -4.00 -21.46
C ASP A 37 -1.71 -3.19 -21.03
N PHE A 38 -2.68 -3.85 -20.37
CA PHE A 38 -3.82 -3.15 -19.78
C PHE A 38 -3.34 -2.29 -18.59
N ILE A 39 -3.19 -1.01 -18.80
CA ILE A 39 -2.52 -0.07 -17.90
C ILE A 39 -1.04 -0.46 -17.73
N SER A 40 -0.16 0.51 -17.75
CA SER A 40 1.29 0.35 -17.65
C SER A 40 1.72 -0.79 -16.69
N ALA A 41 2.46 -1.76 -17.21
CA ALA A 41 2.96 -2.90 -16.43
C ALA A 41 3.85 -2.45 -15.26
N ASN A 42 4.57 -1.35 -15.43
CA ASN A 42 5.43 -0.79 -14.39
C ASN A 42 4.62 -0.26 -13.19
N LEU A 43 3.43 0.31 -13.44
CA LEU A 43 2.60 0.84 -12.37
C LEU A 43 1.81 -0.26 -11.64
N PHE A 44 1.35 -1.28 -12.37
CA PHE A 44 0.61 -2.43 -11.84
C PHE A 44 1.19 -3.72 -12.43
N PRO A 45 2.31 -4.23 -11.87
CA PRO A 45 2.91 -5.46 -12.36
C PRO A 45 1.99 -6.67 -12.13
N PRO A 46 2.08 -7.70 -12.98
CA PRO A 46 1.30 -8.92 -12.81
C PRO A 46 1.84 -9.72 -11.61
N GLU A 47 1.22 -9.59 -10.45
CA GLU A 47 1.66 -10.24 -9.21
C GLU A 47 0.45 -10.70 -8.39
N LEU A 48 0.16 -12.00 -8.42
CA LEU A 48 -1.02 -12.57 -7.77
C LEU A 48 -0.97 -12.42 -6.25
N ALA A 49 0.13 -12.83 -5.63
CA ALA A 49 0.27 -12.81 -4.17
C ALA A 49 0.29 -11.38 -3.62
N GLY A 50 1.09 -10.50 -4.22
CA GLY A 50 1.13 -9.09 -3.84
C GLY A 50 -0.22 -8.40 -4.03
N GLY A 51 -0.92 -8.69 -5.11
CA GLY A 51 -2.26 -8.18 -5.36
C GLY A 51 -3.26 -8.59 -4.27
N LEU A 52 -3.28 -9.86 -3.88
CA LEU A 52 -4.15 -10.34 -2.78
C LEU A 52 -3.86 -9.65 -1.45
N VAL A 53 -2.58 -9.46 -1.14
CA VAL A 53 -2.17 -8.72 0.07
C VAL A 53 -2.69 -7.29 0.05
N LEU A 54 -2.58 -6.59 -1.08
CA LEU A 54 -3.11 -5.23 -1.22
C LEU A 54 -4.62 -5.19 -1.03
N VAL A 55 -5.37 -6.17 -1.54
CA VAL A 55 -6.82 -6.27 -1.32
C VAL A 55 -7.13 -6.40 0.16
N VAL A 56 -6.40 -7.25 0.89
CA VAL A 56 -6.60 -7.43 2.34
C VAL A 56 -6.31 -6.13 3.10
N VAL A 57 -5.20 -5.46 2.81
CA VAL A 57 -4.86 -4.17 3.44
C VAL A 57 -5.94 -3.12 3.14
N GLY A 58 -6.39 -3.05 1.89
CA GLY A 58 -7.47 -2.15 1.49
C GLY A 58 -8.80 -2.45 2.21
N ALA A 59 -9.14 -3.73 2.38
CA ALA A 59 -10.32 -4.14 3.13
C ALA A 59 -10.28 -3.69 4.60
N VAL A 60 -9.10 -3.77 5.25
CA VAL A 60 -8.92 -3.27 6.62
C VAL A 60 -9.16 -1.77 6.70
N TYR A 61 -8.63 -0.99 5.75
CA TYR A 61 -8.88 0.45 5.68
C TYR A 61 -10.37 0.78 5.46
N LEU A 62 -11.02 0.09 4.53
CA LEU A 62 -12.44 0.31 4.24
C LEU A 62 -13.31 -0.05 5.43
N TYR A 63 -12.99 -1.12 6.15
CA TYR A 63 -13.69 -1.49 7.37
C TYR A 63 -13.50 -0.41 8.45
N GLY A 64 -12.29 0.12 8.60
CA GLY A 64 -12.03 1.27 9.47
C GLY A 64 -12.90 2.49 9.12
N THR A 65 -13.07 2.78 7.82
CA THR A 65 -13.95 3.87 7.36
C THR A 65 -15.41 3.63 7.76
N LEU A 66 -15.91 2.40 7.65
CA LEU A 66 -17.25 2.04 8.08
C LEU A 66 -17.43 2.24 9.60
N GLU A 67 -16.45 1.88 10.41
CA GLU A 67 -16.50 2.10 11.86
C GLU A 67 -16.43 3.59 12.22
N PHE A 68 -15.69 4.42 11.48
CA PHE A 68 -15.75 5.87 11.65
C PHE A 68 -17.14 6.44 11.38
N SER A 69 -17.87 5.92 10.41
CA SER A 69 -19.24 6.37 10.10
C SER A 69 -20.24 6.03 11.19
N LYS A 70 -19.99 4.98 11.98
CA LYS A 70 -20.78 4.60 13.16
C LYS A 70 -20.42 5.39 14.42
N SER A 71 -19.50 6.37 14.32
CA SER A 71 -18.94 7.11 15.46
C SER A 71 -18.26 6.21 16.51
N SER A 72 -17.79 5.06 16.09
CA SER A 72 -17.08 4.09 16.91
C SER A 72 -15.63 4.49 17.14
N HIS A 73 -15.11 4.29 18.34
CA HIS A 73 -13.66 4.41 18.63
C HIS A 73 -12.84 3.37 17.87
N GLU A 74 -13.44 2.28 17.44
CA GLU A 74 -12.80 1.18 16.70
C GLU A 74 -12.28 1.62 15.32
N GLY A 75 -12.90 2.63 14.69
CA GLY A 75 -12.44 3.16 13.41
C GLY A 75 -10.95 3.58 13.41
N ARG A 76 -10.48 4.17 14.53
CA ARG A 76 -9.06 4.53 14.69
C ARG A 76 -8.16 3.30 14.81
N ALA A 77 -8.61 2.27 15.50
CA ALA A 77 -7.86 1.02 15.64
C ALA A 77 -7.67 0.33 14.28
N TYR A 78 -8.72 0.23 13.48
CA TYR A 78 -8.62 -0.33 12.12
C TYR A 78 -7.76 0.53 11.19
N ALA A 79 -7.89 1.86 11.26
CA ALA A 79 -7.01 2.75 10.51
C ALA A 79 -5.54 2.53 10.88
N TYR A 80 -5.23 2.42 12.17
CA TYR A 80 -3.88 2.14 12.65
C TYR A 80 -3.36 0.79 12.17
N VAL A 81 -4.16 -0.27 12.27
CA VAL A 81 -3.79 -1.61 11.76
C VAL A 81 -3.53 -1.57 10.25
N GLY A 82 -4.39 -0.90 9.47
CA GLY A 82 -4.17 -0.70 8.05
C GLY A 82 -2.86 0.01 7.73
N ILE A 83 -2.53 1.07 8.48
CA ILE A 83 -1.25 1.80 8.36
C ILE A 83 -0.07 0.89 8.67
N VAL A 84 -0.10 0.14 9.77
CA VAL A 84 0.98 -0.77 10.15
C VAL A 84 1.20 -1.84 9.09
N LEU A 85 0.13 -2.47 8.60
CA LEU A 85 0.23 -3.45 7.50
C LEU A 85 0.80 -2.83 6.24
N SER A 86 0.34 -1.63 5.86
CA SER A 86 0.86 -0.89 4.71
C SER A 86 2.35 -0.61 4.81
N ILE A 87 2.81 -0.18 6.00
CA ILE A 87 4.24 0.11 6.24
C ILE A 87 5.06 -1.18 6.20
N LEU A 88 4.57 -2.28 6.79
CA LEU A 88 5.27 -3.56 6.77
C LEU A 88 5.44 -4.08 5.34
N PHE A 89 4.38 -4.11 4.54
CA PHE A 89 4.49 -4.54 3.15
C PHE A 89 5.29 -3.55 2.31
N GLY A 90 5.11 -2.25 2.51
CA GLY A 90 5.92 -1.22 1.87
C GLY A 90 7.41 -1.39 2.16
N ALA A 91 7.77 -1.73 3.40
CA ALA A 91 9.16 -2.00 3.79
C ALA A 91 9.73 -3.23 3.10
N VAL A 92 8.96 -4.32 2.95
CA VAL A 92 9.40 -5.51 2.19
C VAL A 92 9.72 -5.14 0.75
N TYR A 93 8.82 -4.42 0.07
CA TYR A 93 9.05 -3.99 -1.31
C TYR A 93 10.18 -2.95 -1.43
N PHE A 94 10.38 -2.11 -0.41
CA PHE A 94 11.52 -1.20 -0.35
C PHE A 94 12.86 -1.94 -0.21
N LEU A 95 12.90 -3.03 0.56
CA LEU A 95 14.09 -3.87 0.67
C LEU A 95 14.39 -4.58 -0.66
N THR A 96 13.37 -5.10 -1.35
CA THR A 96 13.51 -5.68 -2.69
C THR A 96 14.07 -4.65 -3.67
N PHE A 97 13.46 -3.48 -3.74
CA PHE A 97 13.91 -2.36 -4.58
C PHE A 97 15.39 -2.01 -4.30
N THR A 98 15.77 -1.95 -3.03
CA THR A 98 17.16 -1.64 -2.64
C THR A 98 18.13 -2.75 -3.06
N ALA A 99 17.72 -4.02 -2.92
CA ALA A 99 18.52 -5.16 -3.34
C ALA A 99 18.74 -5.16 -4.86
N ASP A 100 17.69 -4.88 -5.64
CA ASP A 100 17.78 -4.86 -7.10
C ASP A 100 18.58 -3.65 -7.60
N LEU A 101 18.50 -2.51 -6.92
CA LEU A 101 19.35 -1.36 -7.16
C LEU A 101 20.84 -1.68 -6.95
N ILE A 102 21.17 -2.42 -5.88
CA ILE A 102 22.53 -2.85 -5.60
C ILE A 102 23.01 -3.84 -6.66
N ASN A 103 22.18 -4.82 -7.04
CA ASN A 103 22.49 -5.78 -8.08
C ASN A 103 22.77 -5.10 -9.44
N ALA A 104 21.94 -4.13 -9.81
CA ALA A 104 22.06 -3.43 -11.08
C ALA A 104 23.26 -2.47 -11.15
N TRP A 105 23.48 -1.65 -10.11
CA TRP A 105 24.41 -0.51 -10.20
C TRP A 105 25.70 -0.69 -9.42
N VAL A 106 25.77 -1.62 -8.48
CA VAL A 106 26.97 -1.88 -7.67
C VAL A 106 27.62 -3.18 -8.06
N LEU A 107 26.83 -4.26 -8.18
CA LEU A 107 27.36 -5.59 -8.47
C LEU A 107 27.39 -5.90 -9.97
N PHE A 108 26.69 -5.13 -10.81
CA PHE A 108 26.55 -5.37 -12.24
C PHE A 108 26.18 -6.83 -12.53
N ALA A 109 25.22 -7.35 -11.76
CA ALA A 109 24.81 -8.74 -11.81
C ALA A 109 24.17 -9.09 -13.16
N GLU A 110 24.43 -10.29 -13.66
CA GLU A 110 23.81 -10.81 -14.88
C GLU A 110 22.27 -10.80 -14.74
N GLY A 111 21.57 -10.33 -15.77
CA GLY A 111 20.12 -10.20 -15.81
C GLY A 111 19.57 -8.85 -15.34
N PHE A 112 20.43 -7.94 -14.84
CA PHE A 112 20.04 -6.58 -14.43
C PHE A 112 20.48 -5.48 -15.40
N GLU A 113 20.97 -5.82 -16.58
CA GLU A 113 21.53 -4.87 -17.55
C GLU A 113 20.49 -3.85 -18.06
N GLN A 114 19.22 -4.26 -18.09
CA GLN A 114 18.10 -3.42 -18.54
C GLN A 114 17.19 -2.97 -17.38
N TRP A 115 17.54 -3.33 -16.15
CA TRP A 115 16.73 -2.97 -15.00
C TRP A 115 16.73 -1.45 -14.76
N THR A 116 15.55 -0.93 -14.47
CA THR A 116 15.35 0.47 -14.11
C THR A 116 14.60 0.57 -12.79
N PRO A 117 14.76 1.66 -12.01
CA PRO A 117 14.02 1.87 -10.77
C PRO A 117 12.48 1.81 -10.93
N LEU A 118 11.98 2.04 -12.14
CA LEU A 118 10.55 1.98 -12.43
C LEU A 118 10.01 0.54 -12.45
N ASP A 119 10.86 -0.47 -12.65
CA ASP A 119 10.45 -1.87 -12.70
C ASP A 119 10.00 -2.38 -11.31
N ASP A 120 10.53 -1.78 -10.25
CA ASP A 120 10.18 -2.10 -8.86
C ASP A 120 9.32 -1.03 -8.17
N PHE A 121 8.86 -0.03 -8.92
CA PHE A 121 7.98 1.01 -8.39
C PHE A 121 6.53 0.50 -8.25
N LYS A 122 6.36 -0.52 -7.40
CA LYS A 122 5.12 -1.26 -7.21
C LYS A 122 4.14 -0.55 -6.27
N PRO A 123 2.82 -0.84 -6.36
CA PRO A 123 1.80 -0.22 -5.50
C PRO A 123 2.07 -0.34 -4.00
N ALA A 124 2.55 -1.48 -3.52
CA ALA A 124 2.90 -1.66 -2.11
C ALA A 124 3.96 -0.66 -1.63
N LEU A 125 4.91 -0.28 -2.50
CA LEU A 125 5.95 0.68 -2.17
C LEU A 125 5.39 2.09 -2.01
N TYR A 126 4.74 2.65 -3.05
CA TYR A 126 4.28 4.04 -3.00
C TYR A 126 3.08 4.24 -2.09
N LEU A 127 2.17 3.26 -1.98
CA LEU A 127 1.07 3.31 -1.01
C LEU A 127 1.57 3.12 0.42
N GLY A 128 2.60 2.30 0.63
CA GLY A 128 3.29 2.18 1.91
C GLY A 128 3.92 3.50 2.36
N LEU A 129 4.60 4.21 1.45
CA LEU A 129 5.16 5.54 1.72
C LEU A 129 4.07 6.56 2.07
N LEU A 130 2.93 6.56 1.36
CA LEU A 130 1.78 7.39 1.70
C LEU A 130 1.26 7.09 3.11
N SER A 131 1.22 5.81 3.49
CA SER A 131 0.78 5.39 4.83
C SER A 131 1.74 5.87 5.92
N VAL A 132 3.04 5.96 5.66
CA VAL A 132 4.01 6.59 6.57
C VAL A 132 3.69 8.08 6.79
N VAL A 133 3.36 8.80 5.73
CA VAL A 133 2.98 10.23 5.84
C VAL A 133 1.71 10.39 6.67
N VAL A 134 0.70 9.54 6.44
CA VAL A 134 -0.53 9.54 7.23
C VAL A 134 -0.22 9.23 8.69
N TYR A 135 0.58 8.21 8.97
CA TYR A 135 1.01 7.89 10.33
C TYR A 135 1.68 9.07 11.04
N ALA A 136 2.62 9.73 10.37
CA ALA A 136 3.33 10.88 10.94
C ALA A 136 2.37 12.04 11.28
N GLY A 137 1.34 12.25 10.45
CA GLY A 137 0.32 13.29 10.68
C GLY A 137 -0.61 13.00 11.85
N TRP A 138 -0.93 11.73 12.10
CA TRP A 138 -1.90 11.33 13.14
C TRP A 138 -1.30 10.51 14.29
N LYS A 139 0.03 10.42 14.38
CA LYS A 139 0.73 9.66 15.42
C LYS A 139 0.22 9.96 16.85
N LYS A 140 -0.07 11.22 17.16
CA LYS A 140 -0.57 11.63 18.48
C LYS A 140 -1.96 11.06 18.79
N GLU A 141 -2.84 11.01 17.80
CA GLU A 141 -4.19 10.47 17.95
C GLU A 141 -4.20 8.95 18.16
N PHE A 142 -3.21 8.24 17.64
CA PHE A 142 -3.06 6.80 17.84
C PHE A 142 -2.46 6.45 19.22
N MET A 143 -1.63 7.33 19.79
CA MET A 143 -0.98 7.11 21.09
C MET A 143 -1.81 7.57 22.30
N LEU A 144 -2.87 8.35 22.10
CA LEU A 144 -3.72 8.87 23.18
C LEU A 144 -4.84 7.89 23.57
N GLN A 145 -4.67 6.60 23.41
CA GLN A 145 -5.63 5.55 23.77
C GLN A 145 -5.34 4.88 25.13
N ASP A 146 -4.55 5.54 25.98
CA ASP A 146 -4.35 5.14 27.39
C ASP A 146 -5.32 5.91 28.31
#